data_cfc5eb0ba5ddfd78ba37745b4afcc2f4
#
_entry.id   cfc5eb0ba5ddfd78ba37745b4afcc2f4
#
_cell.length_a   1.000
_cell.length_b   1.000
_cell.length_c   1.000
_cell.angle_alpha   90.00
_cell.angle_beta   90.00
_cell.angle_gamma   90.00
#
_symmetry.space_group_name_H-M   'P 1'
#
loop_
_entity.id
_entity.type
_entity.pdbx_description
1 polymer ?
#
loop_
_entity_poly.entity_id
_entity_poly.type
_entity_poly.pdbx_seq_one_letter_code
_entity_poly.pdbx_strand_id
1 'polypeptide(L)'
;MATGYDYDDAPAETSSQDAGYDPNFVPDSVKSFVVHLYRHIREKNVYEIHQMYETSFQSLSERLFKETPWPSVDAVSHYVDKDHVFCLLYREMWFRHLYARSSPTLKQRIDSWDNYCSLFQVVLHGVVNMQLPNQWLWDMVDEFVYQFQSFCQYRAKMKNKTAEEIALLGQCEQTWNVYGVLNFLQALVEKSMIIQILEQEKEGLEQFTATDGYDYNGGSNVLKVLGYFSMVGLLRVHCLLGDYHTGLKCLLPIDISQSGVYTSVIGSHITTIYHYGFANLMLRRYVDAIREFNKILLYIFKTKQYHQKSPQYEQILKKNEQMYALLAICLSLCPQVKLVEETVNTQLREKYGEKMIRMQRYDDEAFAIYDELFSYACPKFITPSAPSFEEPLVNYNQDAYRLQLKLFLYEVKQQQLLSGVRTFLKVYSTISLGKLASYMEVDEPTLRTILMTYKHKTHAVDSEGKISSNADLDFYINDDMIHVVDSKPVKRYGDYFLRQIMKFEGVINDMDRKSLESYMIDRFDFFLALESYTHTLSLKSLFTNRNHTRNPSSRIHLSLDNDGVNHSGGEDQFVGGVCVDSLEEFASDCVDSSEEFASDCVDSSDDGVKIDGG
;
A
#
# COMPACT_ATOMS: atom_id res chain seq x y z
N MET A 1 21.49 26.23 -4.67
CA MET A 1 21.57 26.36 -6.13
C MET A 1 21.79 24.98 -6.68
N ALA A 2 20.71 24.32 -7.07
CA ALA A 2 20.77 23.01 -7.68
C ALA A 2 21.12 23.17 -9.15
N THR A 3 22.29 22.68 -9.56
CA THR A 3 22.63 22.54 -10.97
C THR A 3 21.94 21.31 -11.50
N GLY A 4 20.72 21.49 -12.03
CA GLY A 4 20.09 20.46 -12.84
C GLY A 4 20.93 20.25 -14.09
N TYR A 5 21.50 19.06 -14.22
CA TYR A 5 22.06 18.63 -15.48
C TYR A 5 20.91 18.22 -16.38
N ASP A 6 20.59 19.11 -17.34
CA ASP A 6 19.71 18.81 -18.46
C ASP A 6 20.36 17.76 -19.34
N TYR A 7 19.80 16.54 -19.35
CA TYR A 7 20.19 15.46 -20.25
C TYR A 7 19.53 15.55 -21.65
N ASP A 8 18.92 16.69 -21.98
CA ASP A 8 18.05 16.81 -23.17
C ASP A 8 18.75 17.28 -24.47
N ASP A 9 20.07 17.46 -24.49
CA ASP A 9 20.78 17.90 -25.70
C ASP A 9 21.93 16.99 -26.11
N ALA A 10 21.64 15.68 -26.29
CA ALA A 10 22.49 14.83 -27.11
C ALA A 10 21.83 14.67 -28.49
N PRO A 11 22.56 14.88 -29.61
CA PRO A 11 21.99 14.71 -30.93
C PRO A 11 21.47 13.27 -31.11
N ALA A 12 20.28 13.14 -31.66
CA ALA A 12 19.68 11.88 -32.01
C ALA A 12 20.66 11.08 -32.86
N GLU A 13 21.30 10.06 -32.24
CA GLU A 13 22.05 9.08 -33.01
C GLU A 13 21.06 8.40 -33.95
N THR A 14 21.19 8.69 -35.24
CA THR A 14 20.46 8.03 -36.30
C THR A 14 20.72 6.54 -36.19
N SER A 15 19.69 5.78 -35.84
CA SER A 15 19.69 4.33 -35.82
C SER A 15 20.01 3.81 -37.23
N SER A 16 21.25 3.41 -37.46
CA SER A 16 21.57 2.53 -38.57
C SER A 16 21.00 1.14 -38.23
N GLN A 17 19.84 0.85 -38.78
CA GLN A 17 19.30 -0.51 -38.87
C GLN A 17 20.26 -1.31 -39.74
N ASP A 18 21.09 -2.14 -39.15
CA ASP A 18 21.85 -3.30 -39.66
C ASP A 18 23.26 -3.45 -39.05
N ALA A 19 23.50 -2.97 -37.85
CA ALA A 19 24.70 -3.38 -37.12
C ALA A 19 24.33 -4.61 -36.27
N GLY A 20 24.92 -5.77 -36.56
CA GLY A 20 24.72 -7.00 -35.77
C GLY A 20 24.87 -6.69 -34.27
N TYR A 21 23.95 -7.16 -33.47
CA TYR A 21 23.94 -6.99 -32.02
C TYR A 21 25.27 -7.45 -31.42
N ASP A 22 26.13 -6.51 -31.00
CA ASP A 22 27.32 -6.81 -30.22
C ASP A 22 26.93 -6.77 -28.72
N PRO A 23 26.89 -7.91 -28.04
CA PRO A 23 26.52 -7.99 -26.63
C PRO A 23 27.51 -7.24 -25.71
N ASN A 24 28.69 -6.85 -26.22
CA ASN A 24 29.70 -6.08 -25.48
C ASN A 24 29.64 -4.58 -25.77
N PHE A 25 28.81 -4.14 -26.71
CA PHE A 25 28.66 -2.71 -26.99
C PHE A 25 27.88 -2.02 -25.85
N VAL A 26 28.50 -1.02 -25.23
CA VAL A 26 27.90 -0.22 -24.19
C VAL A 26 27.74 1.20 -24.68
N PRO A 27 26.53 1.71 -24.87
CA PRO A 27 26.27 3.12 -25.22
C PRO A 27 26.86 4.09 -24.20
N ASP A 28 27.31 5.26 -24.62
CA ASP A 28 27.96 6.25 -23.73
C ASP A 28 27.03 6.75 -22.62
N SER A 29 25.74 6.90 -22.92
CA SER A 29 24.73 7.22 -21.91
C SER A 29 24.60 6.15 -20.81
N VAL A 30 24.77 4.86 -21.17
CA VAL A 30 24.79 3.75 -20.22
C VAL A 30 26.07 3.74 -19.40
N LYS A 31 27.23 4.01 -20.01
CA LYS A 31 28.50 4.16 -19.28
C LYS A 31 28.40 5.26 -18.25
N SER A 32 27.92 6.44 -18.65
CA SER A 32 27.70 7.56 -17.74
C SER A 32 26.76 7.19 -16.60
N PHE A 33 25.63 6.54 -16.89
CA PHE A 33 24.68 6.06 -15.88
C PHE A 33 25.35 5.11 -14.87
N VAL A 34 26.06 4.09 -15.35
CA VAL A 34 26.71 3.08 -14.49
C VAL A 34 27.77 3.71 -13.59
N VAL A 35 28.63 4.58 -14.14
CA VAL A 35 29.68 5.28 -13.37
C VAL A 35 29.08 6.22 -12.32
N HIS A 36 28.04 6.98 -12.68
CA HIS A 36 27.38 7.89 -11.74
C HIS A 36 26.65 7.12 -10.63
N LEU A 37 25.92 6.05 -10.97
CA LEU A 37 25.25 5.21 -9.98
C LEU A 37 26.25 4.58 -9.00
N TYR A 38 27.38 4.05 -9.52
CA TYR A 38 28.45 3.51 -8.70
C TYR A 38 29.02 4.54 -7.73
N ARG A 39 29.28 5.76 -8.21
CA ARG A 39 29.79 6.86 -7.38
C ARG A 39 28.79 7.22 -6.27
N HIS A 40 27.50 7.42 -6.59
CA HIS A 40 26.49 7.82 -5.60
C HIS A 40 26.23 6.71 -4.56
N ILE A 41 26.33 5.43 -4.94
CA ILE A 41 26.26 4.32 -3.97
C ILE A 41 27.43 4.40 -2.98
N ARG A 42 28.64 4.69 -3.45
CA ARG A 42 29.82 4.85 -2.58
C ARG A 42 29.72 6.09 -1.69
N GLU A 43 29.15 7.17 -2.19
CA GLU A 43 28.92 8.41 -1.46
C GLU A 43 27.70 8.33 -0.52
N LYS A 44 26.90 7.26 -0.58
CA LYS A 44 25.64 7.07 0.14
C LYS A 44 24.61 8.20 -0.12
N ASN A 45 24.60 8.74 -1.31
CA ASN A 45 23.64 9.76 -1.72
C ASN A 45 22.33 9.10 -2.16
N VAL A 46 21.50 8.76 -1.18
CA VAL A 46 20.24 7.97 -1.38
C VAL A 46 19.28 8.70 -2.32
N TYR A 47 19.22 10.03 -2.25
CA TYR A 47 18.35 10.84 -3.10
C TYR A 47 18.70 10.69 -4.58
N GLU A 48 19.97 10.85 -4.93
CA GLU A 48 20.42 10.69 -6.32
C GLU A 48 20.30 9.24 -6.81
N ILE A 49 20.61 8.27 -5.95
CA ILE A 49 20.39 6.85 -6.25
C ILE A 49 18.92 6.60 -6.59
N HIS A 50 17.98 7.16 -5.81
CA HIS A 50 16.55 7.03 -6.04
C HIS A 50 16.12 7.61 -7.39
N GLN A 51 16.57 8.83 -7.71
CA GLN A 51 16.29 9.46 -9.00
C GLN A 51 16.85 8.67 -10.18
N MET A 52 18.08 8.18 -10.05
CA MET A 52 18.72 7.35 -11.07
C MET A 52 17.97 6.02 -11.25
N TYR A 53 17.54 5.41 -10.15
CA TYR A 53 16.84 4.14 -10.16
C TYR A 53 15.42 4.25 -10.76
N GLU A 54 14.60 5.20 -10.30
CA GLU A 54 13.22 5.34 -10.76
C GLU A 54 13.09 6.01 -12.13
N THR A 55 13.93 7.00 -12.40
CA THR A 55 13.75 7.83 -13.60
C THR A 55 14.75 7.47 -14.70
N SER A 56 16.05 7.55 -14.38
CA SER A 56 17.08 7.38 -15.41
C SER A 56 17.15 5.96 -15.96
N PHE A 57 17.07 4.94 -15.09
CA PHE A 57 17.07 3.54 -15.51
C PHE A 57 15.86 3.21 -16.38
N GLN A 58 14.67 3.67 -16.01
CA GLN A 58 13.45 3.46 -16.79
C GLN A 58 13.51 4.16 -18.14
N SER A 59 13.94 5.42 -18.16
CA SER A 59 14.09 6.20 -19.41
C SER A 59 15.09 5.56 -20.38
N LEU A 60 16.24 5.11 -19.87
CA LEU A 60 17.24 4.40 -20.69
C LEU A 60 16.72 3.06 -21.19
N SER A 61 15.99 2.32 -20.32
CA SER A 61 15.38 1.03 -20.70
C SER A 61 14.36 1.19 -21.82
N GLU A 62 13.47 2.21 -21.74
CA GLU A 62 12.46 2.47 -22.77
C GLU A 62 13.08 2.98 -24.08
N ARG A 63 14.14 3.78 -24.01
CA ARG A 63 14.77 4.38 -25.17
C ARG A 63 15.70 3.42 -25.91
N LEU A 64 16.53 2.65 -25.19
CA LEU A 64 17.62 1.86 -25.78
C LEU A 64 17.40 0.35 -25.72
N PHE A 65 16.67 -0.14 -24.72
CA PHE A 65 16.56 -1.56 -24.40
C PHE A 65 15.10 -2.05 -24.32
N LYS A 66 14.24 -1.49 -25.17
CA LYS A 66 12.83 -1.89 -25.20
C LYS A 66 12.65 -3.36 -25.64
N GLU A 67 13.46 -3.81 -26.60
CA GLU A 67 13.40 -5.15 -27.18
C GLU A 67 14.65 -5.99 -26.92
N THR A 68 15.74 -5.36 -26.50
CA THR A 68 17.02 -5.99 -26.22
C THR A 68 17.33 -5.92 -24.73
N PRO A 69 18.10 -6.87 -24.17
CA PRO A 69 18.56 -6.78 -22.79
C PRO A 69 19.62 -5.66 -22.65
N TRP A 70 19.76 -5.15 -21.42
CA TRP A 70 20.87 -4.27 -21.04
C TRP A 70 22.23 -4.97 -21.30
N PRO A 71 23.33 -4.21 -21.45
CA PRO A 71 24.66 -4.79 -21.56
C PRO A 71 24.99 -5.74 -20.41
N SER A 72 25.73 -6.80 -20.69
CA SER A 72 26.12 -7.77 -19.65
C SER A 72 26.98 -7.10 -18.56
N VAL A 73 27.03 -7.70 -17.38
CA VAL A 73 27.93 -7.22 -16.31
C VAL A 73 29.39 -7.23 -16.72
N ASP A 74 29.79 -8.16 -17.55
CA ASP A 74 31.19 -8.27 -18.03
C ASP A 74 31.57 -7.07 -18.89
N ALA A 75 30.64 -6.56 -19.70
CA ALA A 75 30.84 -5.37 -20.51
C ALA A 75 30.96 -4.07 -19.70
N VAL A 76 30.32 -3.99 -18.51
CA VAL A 76 30.29 -2.77 -17.68
C VAL A 76 31.22 -2.81 -16.48
N SER A 77 31.68 -3.99 -16.04
CA SER A 77 32.44 -4.18 -14.80
C SER A 77 33.74 -3.37 -14.72
N HIS A 78 34.39 -3.15 -15.88
CA HIS A 78 35.63 -2.39 -15.92
C HIS A 78 35.46 -0.89 -15.71
N TYR A 79 34.23 -0.33 -15.85
CA TYR A 79 33.92 1.07 -15.54
C TYR A 79 33.72 1.33 -14.06
N VAL A 80 33.56 0.27 -13.26
CA VAL A 80 33.23 0.32 -11.83
C VAL A 80 34.28 -0.42 -10.98
N ASP A 81 35.52 -0.39 -11.41
CA ASP A 81 36.68 -1.01 -10.72
C ASP A 81 36.48 -2.51 -10.42
N LYS A 82 35.61 -3.19 -11.14
CA LYS A 82 35.18 -4.58 -10.90
C LYS A 82 34.68 -4.79 -9.46
N ASP A 83 34.05 -3.75 -8.86
CA ASP A 83 33.47 -3.86 -7.53
C ASP A 83 32.44 -4.99 -7.48
N HIS A 84 32.72 -5.98 -6.63
CA HIS A 84 31.91 -7.20 -6.58
C HIS A 84 30.46 -6.93 -6.16
N VAL A 85 30.26 -6.06 -5.17
CA VAL A 85 28.94 -5.74 -4.64
C VAL A 85 28.13 -4.97 -5.68
N PHE A 86 28.74 -3.97 -6.32
CA PHE A 86 28.08 -3.24 -7.39
C PHE A 86 27.73 -4.16 -8.58
N CYS A 87 28.60 -5.07 -8.96
CA CYS A 87 28.32 -6.03 -10.03
C CYS A 87 27.12 -6.94 -9.71
N LEU A 88 26.94 -7.35 -8.44
CA LEU A 88 25.76 -8.11 -7.99
C LEU A 88 24.48 -7.27 -8.07
N LEU A 89 24.53 -6.00 -7.66
CA LEU A 89 23.40 -5.07 -7.76
C LEU A 89 23.04 -4.78 -9.23
N TYR A 90 24.03 -4.59 -10.09
CA TYR A 90 23.80 -4.39 -11.52
C TYR A 90 23.18 -5.62 -12.18
N ARG A 91 23.63 -6.83 -11.84
CA ARG A 91 23.02 -8.09 -12.32
C ARG A 91 21.57 -8.22 -11.83
N GLU A 92 21.28 -7.82 -10.61
CA GLU A 92 19.91 -7.84 -10.08
C GLU A 92 19.00 -6.94 -10.93
N MET A 93 19.40 -5.70 -11.23
CA MET A 93 18.68 -4.79 -12.13
C MET A 93 18.57 -5.37 -13.56
N TRP A 94 19.63 -5.98 -14.05
CA TRP A 94 19.67 -6.62 -15.37
C TRP A 94 18.65 -7.77 -15.47
N PHE A 95 18.60 -8.67 -14.48
CA PHE A 95 17.63 -9.75 -14.45
C PHE A 95 16.20 -9.21 -14.33
N ARG A 96 15.96 -8.20 -13.52
CA ARG A 96 14.65 -7.56 -13.41
C ARG A 96 14.16 -7.03 -14.75
N HIS A 97 15.02 -6.31 -15.47
CA HIS A 97 14.70 -5.85 -16.82
C HIS A 97 14.43 -7.04 -17.77
N LEU A 98 15.25 -8.08 -17.73
CA LEU A 98 15.07 -9.28 -18.53
C LEU A 98 13.71 -9.94 -18.29
N TYR A 99 13.32 -10.16 -17.03
CA TYR A 99 12.03 -10.76 -16.66
C TYR A 99 10.82 -9.88 -17.03
N ALA A 100 11.00 -8.57 -17.04
CA ALA A 100 9.93 -7.63 -17.42
C ALA A 100 9.68 -7.62 -18.94
N ARG A 101 10.71 -7.85 -19.76
CA ARG A 101 10.66 -7.68 -21.23
C ARG A 101 10.63 -8.98 -22.01
N SER A 102 11.15 -10.06 -21.45
CA SER A 102 11.29 -11.34 -22.17
C SER A 102 10.96 -12.53 -21.27
N SER A 103 10.85 -13.70 -21.89
CA SER A 103 10.75 -14.95 -21.14
C SER A 103 12.16 -15.53 -20.95
N PRO A 104 12.71 -15.55 -19.72
CA PRO A 104 14.07 -16.01 -19.47
C PRO A 104 14.23 -17.50 -19.78
N THR A 105 15.39 -17.86 -20.34
CA THR A 105 15.79 -19.26 -20.54
C THR A 105 16.06 -19.95 -19.20
N LEU A 106 16.13 -21.29 -19.20
CA LEU A 106 16.45 -22.05 -17.98
C LEU A 106 17.81 -21.63 -17.40
N LYS A 107 18.84 -21.44 -18.25
CA LYS A 107 20.16 -20.97 -17.81
C LYS A 107 20.07 -19.60 -17.12
N GLN A 108 19.38 -18.63 -17.72
CA GLN A 108 19.19 -17.30 -17.13
C GLN A 108 18.45 -17.35 -15.79
N ARG A 109 17.52 -18.29 -15.62
CA ARG A 109 16.82 -18.51 -14.34
C ARG A 109 17.76 -19.08 -13.27
N ILE A 110 18.68 -19.96 -13.64
CA ILE A 110 19.72 -20.50 -12.75
C ILE A 110 20.69 -19.37 -12.37
N ASP A 111 21.22 -18.66 -13.36
CA ASP A 111 22.16 -17.55 -13.14
C ASP A 111 21.57 -16.44 -12.24
N SER A 112 20.26 -16.21 -12.37
CA SER A 112 19.54 -15.25 -11.51
C SER A 112 19.45 -15.73 -10.05
N TRP A 113 19.18 -17.02 -9.82
CA TRP A 113 19.21 -17.61 -8.49
C TRP A 113 20.59 -17.49 -7.84
N ASP A 114 21.66 -17.81 -8.58
CA ASP A 114 23.02 -17.73 -8.09
C ASP A 114 23.42 -16.28 -7.76
N ASN A 115 22.93 -15.31 -8.55
CA ASN A 115 23.12 -13.89 -8.25
C ASN A 115 22.42 -13.47 -6.95
N TYR A 116 21.17 -13.87 -6.72
CA TYR A 116 20.46 -13.58 -5.47
C TYR A 116 21.11 -14.27 -4.27
N CYS A 117 21.54 -15.53 -4.41
CA CYS A 117 22.28 -16.22 -3.36
C CYS A 117 23.56 -15.46 -2.98
N SER A 118 24.33 -15.02 -3.96
CA SER A 118 25.55 -14.25 -3.76
C SER A 118 25.27 -12.89 -3.12
N LEU A 119 24.24 -12.17 -3.61
CA LEU A 119 23.84 -10.86 -3.08
C LEU A 119 23.39 -10.95 -1.62
N PHE A 120 22.51 -11.89 -1.30
CA PHE A 120 22.02 -12.06 0.07
C PHE A 120 23.11 -12.59 1.02
N GLN A 121 24.04 -13.44 0.56
CA GLN A 121 25.19 -13.85 1.35
C GLN A 121 26.10 -12.66 1.69
N VAL A 122 26.33 -11.75 0.75
CA VAL A 122 27.11 -10.53 1.00
C VAL A 122 26.39 -9.64 2.04
N VAL A 123 25.07 -9.51 1.94
CA VAL A 123 24.28 -8.71 2.91
C VAL A 123 24.27 -9.37 4.29
N LEU A 124 24.14 -10.69 4.38
CA LEU A 124 24.04 -11.43 5.64
C LEU A 124 25.39 -11.57 6.37
N HIS A 125 26.49 -11.72 5.64
CA HIS A 125 27.78 -12.09 6.20
C HIS A 125 28.90 -11.07 5.93
N GLY A 126 28.71 -10.18 4.96
CA GLY A 126 29.66 -9.15 4.59
C GLY A 126 29.47 -7.86 5.39
N VAL A 127 30.50 -6.99 5.31
CA VAL A 127 30.38 -5.62 5.81
C VAL A 127 29.86 -4.76 4.66
N VAL A 128 28.53 -4.65 4.56
CA VAL A 128 27.88 -3.79 3.56
C VAL A 128 27.80 -2.38 4.11
N ASN A 129 28.58 -1.47 3.54
CA ASN A 129 28.62 -0.05 3.95
C ASN A 129 28.01 0.85 2.88
N MET A 130 26.78 0.57 2.49
CA MET A 130 26.01 1.36 1.52
C MET A 130 24.63 1.66 2.05
N GLN A 131 24.00 2.69 1.48
CA GLN A 131 22.60 3.03 1.71
C GLN A 131 21.88 2.98 0.37
N LEU A 132 20.70 2.36 0.34
CA LEU A 132 19.86 2.24 -0.85
C LEU A 132 18.44 2.74 -0.55
N PRO A 133 17.73 3.27 -1.55
CA PRO A 133 16.34 3.71 -1.42
C PRO A 133 15.42 2.54 -1.02
N ASN A 134 14.41 2.83 -0.22
CA ASN A 134 13.40 1.83 0.18
C ASN A 134 12.72 1.17 -1.04
N GLN A 135 12.48 1.93 -2.11
CA GLN A 135 11.93 1.38 -3.35
C GLN A 135 12.81 0.26 -3.93
N TRP A 136 14.12 0.47 -4.04
CA TRP A 136 15.02 -0.56 -4.57
C TRP A 136 15.09 -1.79 -3.66
N LEU A 137 15.18 -1.56 -2.34
CA LEU A 137 15.22 -2.67 -1.36
C LEU A 137 13.91 -3.48 -1.32
N TRP A 138 12.77 -2.80 -1.50
CA TRP A 138 11.51 -3.48 -1.70
C TRP A 138 11.52 -4.33 -2.99
N ASP A 139 11.92 -3.72 -4.09
CA ASP A 139 11.93 -4.39 -5.40
C ASP A 139 12.86 -5.60 -5.42
N MET A 140 13.96 -5.61 -4.65
CA MET A 140 14.82 -6.81 -4.49
C MET A 140 14.04 -7.97 -3.89
N VAL A 141 13.25 -7.73 -2.85
CA VAL A 141 12.45 -8.77 -2.19
C VAL A 141 11.26 -9.18 -3.05
N ASP A 142 10.55 -8.20 -3.63
CA ASP A 142 9.39 -8.47 -4.50
C ASP A 142 9.78 -9.28 -5.72
N GLU A 143 10.88 -8.93 -6.36
CA GLU A 143 11.41 -9.60 -7.55
C GLU A 143 11.97 -11.00 -7.20
N PHE A 144 12.64 -11.15 -6.06
CA PHE A 144 13.09 -12.46 -5.58
C PHE A 144 11.93 -13.44 -5.45
N VAL A 145 10.83 -13.03 -4.81
CA VAL A 145 9.63 -13.86 -4.67
C VAL A 145 8.92 -14.05 -6.03
N TYR A 146 8.91 -13.04 -6.89
CA TYR A 146 8.33 -13.14 -8.23
C TYR A 146 9.09 -14.14 -9.12
N GLN A 147 10.42 -14.10 -9.11
CA GLN A 147 11.25 -15.02 -9.90
C GLN A 147 11.13 -16.46 -9.38
N PHE A 148 11.06 -16.65 -8.06
CA PHE A 148 10.72 -17.95 -7.47
C PHE A 148 9.37 -18.48 -7.98
N GLN A 149 8.32 -17.66 -7.90
CA GLN A 149 6.99 -18.01 -8.41
C GLN A 149 7.03 -18.33 -9.91
N SER A 150 7.72 -17.52 -10.70
CA SER A 150 7.91 -17.72 -12.14
C SER A 150 8.63 -19.02 -12.46
N PHE A 151 9.66 -19.37 -11.67
CA PHE A 151 10.38 -20.63 -11.82
C PHE A 151 9.53 -21.85 -11.50
N CYS A 152 8.76 -21.81 -10.39
CA CYS A 152 7.82 -22.90 -10.05
C CYS A 152 6.81 -23.12 -11.17
N GLN A 153 6.25 -22.04 -11.74
CA GLN A 153 5.32 -22.14 -12.86
C GLN A 153 5.99 -22.66 -14.14
N TYR A 154 7.22 -22.22 -14.41
CA TYR A 154 8.01 -22.72 -15.53
C TYR A 154 8.30 -24.21 -15.37
N ARG A 155 8.80 -24.64 -14.20
CA ARG A 155 9.11 -26.04 -13.88
C ARG A 155 7.88 -26.96 -14.00
N ALA A 156 6.72 -26.47 -13.59
CA ALA A 156 5.46 -27.25 -13.64
C ALA A 156 4.88 -27.43 -15.05
N LYS A 157 5.29 -26.62 -16.05
CA LYS A 157 4.82 -26.71 -17.44
C LYS A 157 5.73 -27.65 -18.26
N MET A 158 5.40 -28.92 -18.34
CA MET A 158 6.23 -29.93 -19.03
C MET A 158 6.01 -30.02 -20.55
N LYS A 159 4.83 -29.64 -21.06
CA LYS A 159 4.38 -29.94 -22.43
C LYS A 159 5.29 -29.45 -23.57
N ASN A 160 6.08 -28.39 -23.35
CA ASN A 160 6.85 -27.72 -24.40
C ASN A 160 8.36 -27.74 -24.12
N LYS A 161 8.84 -28.62 -23.24
CA LYS A 161 10.26 -28.70 -22.88
C LYS A 161 10.98 -29.73 -23.71
N THR A 162 12.23 -29.44 -24.06
CA THR A 162 13.11 -30.41 -24.70
C THR A 162 13.62 -31.46 -23.70
N ALA A 163 14.04 -32.62 -24.16
CA ALA A 163 14.63 -33.65 -23.31
C ALA A 163 15.88 -33.14 -22.55
N GLU A 164 16.67 -32.29 -23.17
CA GLU A 164 17.83 -31.64 -22.55
C GLU A 164 17.43 -30.69 -21.42
N GLU A 165 16.40 -29.89 -21.65
CA GLU A 165 15.83 -28.99 -20.62
C GLU A 165 15.31 -29.78 -19.41
N ILE A 166 14.61 -30.89 -19.64
CA ILE A 166 14.09 -31.78 -18.57
C ILE A 166 15.25 -32.40 -17.78
N ALA A 167 16.30 -32.88 -18.48
CA ALA A 167 17.49 -33.43 -17.83
C ALA A 167 18.22 -32.37 -16.98
N LEU A 168 18.34 -31.15 -17.47
CA LEU A 168 18.95 -30.05 -16.73
C LEU A 168 18.08 -29.65 -15.51
N LEU A 169 16.75 -29.62 -15.63
CA LEU A 169 15.84 -29.36 -14.51
C LEU A 169 15.97 -30.42 -13.40
N GLY A 170 16.17 -31.69 -13.78
CA GLY A 170 16.43 -32.77 -12.82
C GLY A 170 17.76 -32.62 -12.07
N GLN A 171 18.76 -31.98 -12.69
CA GLN A 171 20.06 -31.71 -12.05
C GLN A 171 20.03 -30.46 -11.14
N CYS A 172 19.07 -29.55 -11.35
CA CYS A 172 18.98 -28.25 -10.68
C CYS A 172 17.93 -28.21 -9.56
N GLU A 173 17.84 -29.26 -8.75
CA GLU A 173 16.84 -29.35 -7.68
C GLU A 173 16.95 -28.25 -6.62
N GLN A 174 18.16 -27.74 -6.39
CA GLN A 174 18.43 -26.69 -5.40
C GLN A 174 18.09 -25.27 -5.93
N THR A 175 17.98 -25.11 -7.26
CA THR A 175 17.68 -23.80 -7.86
C THR A 175 16.23 -23.41 -7.59
N TRP A 176 16.04 -22.21 -7.04
CA TRP A 176 14.71 -21.71 -6.66
C TRP A 176 13.89 -22.73 -5.84
N ASN A 177 14.57 -23.44 -4.94
CA ASN A 177 13.97 -24.36 -4.00
C ASN A 177 13.21 -23.55 -2.92
N VAL A 178 12.02 -24.00 -2.54
CA VAL A 178 11.17 -23.32 -1.53
C VAL A 178 11.89 -23.15 -0.19
N TYR A 179 12.66 -24.15 0.25
CA TYR A 179 13.41 -24.08 1.51
C TYR A 179 14.51 -23.03 1.43
N GLY A 180 15.24 -22.96 0.31
CA GLY A 180 16.26 -21.94 0.08
C GLY A 180 15.68 -20.53 0.09
N VAL A 181 14.52 -20.32 -0.56
CA VAL A 181 13.83 -19.02 -0.59
C VAL A 181 13.36 -18.62 0.80
N LEU A 182 12.70 -19.52 1.53
CA LEU A 182 12.25 -19.24 2.90
C LEU A 182 13.42 -19.00 3.85
N ASN A 183 14.51 -19.79 3.73
CA ASN A 183 15.70 -19.61 4.55
C ASN A 183 16.37 -18.24 4.33
N PHE A 184 16.49 -17.77 3.10
CA PHE A 184 17.07 -16.44 2.84
C PHE A 184 16.19 -15.33 3.44
N LEU A 185 14.88 -15.38 3.21
CA LEU A 185 13.96 -14.38 3.79
C LEU A 185 13.98 -14.42 5.32
N GLN A 186 13.95 -15.60 5.91
CA GLN A 186 14.01 -15.76 7.38
C GLN A 186 15.35 -15.30 7.94
N ALA A 187 16.47 -15.64 7.30
CA ALA A 187 17.80 -15.20 7.72
C ALA A 187 17.94 -13.66 7.67
N LEU A 188 17.35 -13.00 6.67
CA LEU A 188 17.31 -11.53 6.60
C LEU A 188 16.52 -10.93 7.78
N VAL A 189 15.37 -11.51 8.12
CA VAL A 189 14.59 -11.08 9.30
C VAL A 189 15.38 -11.27 10.60
N GLU A 190 15.97 -12.43 10.80
CA GLU A 190 16.71 -12.75 12.03
C GLU A 190 17.98 -11.92 12.18
N LYS A 191 18.79 -11.87 11.12
CA LYS A 191 20.09 -11.17 11.15
C LYS A 191 19.96 -9.65 11.28
N SER A 192 18.89 -9.08 10.73
CA SER A 192 18.60 -7.66 10.84
C SER A 192 18.15 -7.22 12.22
N MET A 193 17.74 -8.17 13.08
CA MET A 193 17.13 -7.92 14.39
C MET A 193 15.86 -7.05 14.29
N ILE A 194 15.19 -7.06 13.12
CA ILE A 194 14.10 -6.13 12.84
C ILE A 194 12.92 -6.29 13.79
N ILE A 195 12.63 -7.49 14.25
CA ILE A 195 11.53 -7.75 15.18
C ILE A 195 11.77 -6.99 16.49
N GLN A 196 12.99 -7.06 17.04
CA GLN A 196 13.36 -6.35 18.27
C GLN A 196 13.35 -4.83 18.06
N ILE A 197 13.81 -4.35 16.89
CA ILE A 197 13.76 -2.93 16.54
C ILE A 197 12.30 -2.44 16.54
N LEU A 198 11.37 -3.18 15.93
CA LEU A 198 9.95 -2.82 15.91
C LEU A 198 9.28 -2.92 17.30
N GLU A 199 9.71 -3.84 18.15
CA GLU A 199 9.28 -3.92 19.55
C GLU A 199 9.76 -2.70 20.34
N GLN A 200 11.04 -2.33 20.22
CA GLN A 200 11.60 -1.13 20.84
C GLN A 200 10.96 0.17 20.33
N GLU A 201 10.58 0.22 19.07
CA GLU A 201 9.83 1.35 18.52
C GLU A 201 8.44 1.48 19.16
N LYS A 202 7.74 0.37 19.39
CA LYS A 202 6.45 0.37 20.12
C LYS A 202 6.59 0.88 21.56
N GLU A 203 7.75 0.67 22.16
CA GLU A 203 8.09 1.16 23.50
C GLU A 203 8.63 2.61 23.48
N GLY A 204 8.76 3.23 22.31
CA GLY A 204 9.25 4.60 22.13
C GLY A 204 10.77 4.76 22.27
N LEU A 205 11.53 3.68 22.23
CA LEU A 205 12.99 3.67 22.40
C LEU A 205 13.76 3.87 21.09
N GLU A 206 13.18 3.52 19.96
CA GLU A 206 13.74 3.72 18.61
C GLU A 206 12.69 4.35 17.67
N GLN A 207 13.15 4.98 16.57
CA GLN A 207 12.30 5.54 15.51
C GLN A 207 12.76 4.99 14.16
N PHE A 208 12.41 3.76 13.87
CA PHE A 208 12.78 3.12 12.60
C PHE A 208 11.78 3.41 11.48
N THR A 209 10.47 3.34 11.79
CA THR A 209 9.39 3.48 10.79
C THR A 209 9.08 4.93 10.43
N ALA A 210 9.51 5.88 11.28
CA ALA A 210 9.34 7.32 11.05
C ALA A 210 10.34 7.92 10.05
N THR A 211 11.39 7.18 9.66
CA THR A 211 12.36 7.68 8.68
C THR A 211 11.78 7.56 7.27
N ASP A 212 11.87 8.63 6.49
CA ASP A 212 11.48 8.65 5.07
C ASP A 212 12.47 7.89 4.16
N GLY A 213 13.53 7.35 4.72
CA GLY A 213 14.55 6.57 4.03
C GLY A 213 15.66 7.39 3.38
N TYR A 214 15.60 8.72 3.45
CA TYR A 214 16.64 9.60 2.90
C TYR A 214 17.65 10.09 3.94
N ASP A 215 17.24 10.24 5.20
CA ASP A 215 18.07 10.76 6.31
C ASP A 215 18.49 9.64 7.27
N TYR A 216 19.13 8.61 6.75
CA TYR A 216 19.61 7.51 7.59
C TYR A 216 20.92 7.90 8.28
N ASN A 217 20.82 8.35 9.52
CA ASN A 217 21.99 8.68 10.37
C ASN A 217 22.70 7.41 10.82
N GLY A 218 23.74 7.00 10.11
CA GLY A 218 24.53 5.83 10.51
C GLY A 218 25.11 5.06 9.35
N GLY A 219 25.33 3.76 9.55
CA GLY A 219 25.96 2.88 8.57
C GLY A 219 25.09 2.53 7.37
N SER A 220 24.87 1.25 7.18
CA SER A 220 24.03 0.72 6.11
C SER A 220 22.57 0.57 6.56
N ASN A 221 21.61 0.96 5.72
CA ASN A 221 20.19 0.68 5.94
C ASN A 221 19.76 -0.67 5.31
N VAL A 222 20.60 -1.27 4.47
CA VAL A 222 20.25 -2.37 3.58
C VAL A 222 19.73 -3.58 4.36
N LEU A 223 20.47 -4.07 5.35
CA LEU A 223 20.08 -5.27 6.09
C LEU A 223 18.80 -5.07 6.90
N LYS A 224 18.64 -3.91 7.57
CA LYS A 224 17.44 -3.63 8.39
C LYS A 224 16.19 -3.53 7.51
N VAL A 225 16.26 -2.80 6.41
CA VAL A 225 15.11 -2.60 5.50
C VAL A 225 14.80 -3.88 4.71
N LEU A 226 15.81 -4.63 4.26
CA LEU A 226 15.58 -5.95 3.65
C LEU A 226 14.95 -6.93 4.64
N GLY A 227 15.36 -6.91 5.91
CA GLY A 227 14.72 -7.71 6.97
C GLY A 227 13.24 -7.36 7.12
N TYR A 228 12.93 -6.06 7.14
CA TYR A 228 11.55 -5.59 7.21
C TYR A 228 10.70 -6.06 6.01
N PHE A 229 11.17 -5.83 4.79
CA PHE A 229 10.45 -6.27 3.59
C PHE A 229 10.42 -7.79 3.44
N SER A 230 11.40 -8.51 4.02
CA SER A 230 11.39 -9.98 4.03
C SER A 230 10.22 -10.56 4.82
N MET A 231 9.70 -9.87 5.85
CA MET A 231 8.46 -10.29 6.54
C MET A 231 7.25 -10.24 5.57
N VAL A 232 7.18 -9.22 4.72
CA VAL A 232 6.16 -9.13 3.66
C VAL A 232 6.39 -10.20 2.58
N GLY A 233 7.65 -10.45 2.23
CA GLY A 233 8.04 -11.52 1.32
C GLY A 233 7.61 -12.90 1.83
N LEU A 234 7.82 -13.19 3.11
CA LEU A 234 7.37 -14.43 3.78
C LEU A 234 5.85 -14.56 3.74
N LEU A 235 5.09 -13.51 4.08
CA LEU A 235 3.64 -13.51 3.94
C LEU A 235 3.23 -13.91 2.52
N ARG A 236 3.87 -13.30 1.50
CA ARG A 236 3.56 -13.58 0.10
C ARG A 236 3.88 -15.03 -0.28
N VAL A 237 5.06 -15.55 0.09
CA VAL A 237 5.44 -16.95 -0.20
C VAL A 237 4.46 -17.93 0.47
N HIS A 238 4.13 -17.74 1.75
CA HIS A 238 3.17 -18.59 2.44
C HIS A 238 1.76 -18.53 1.81
N CYS A 239 1.31 -17.35 1.36
CA CYS A 239 0.05 -17.23 0.61
C CYS A 239 0.08 -17.99 -0.72
N LEU A 240 1.22 -17.98 -1.43
CA LEU A 240 1.38 -18.73 -2.69
C LEU A 240 1.35 -20.24 -2.46
N LEU A 241 1.79 -20.70 -1.28
CA LEU A 241 1.78 -22.12 -0.85
C LEU A 241 0.44 -22.55 -0.24
N GLY A 242 -0.45 -21.61 0.11
CA GLY A 242 -1.72 -21.87 0.78
C GLY A 242 -1.61 -21.98 2.30
N ASP A 243 -0.47 -21.62 2.90
CA ASP A 243 -0.27 -21.57 4.36
C ASP A 243 -0.51 -20.16 4.91
N TYR A 244 -1.78 -19.79 4.98
CA TYR A 244 -2.19 -18.43 5.36
C TYR A 244 -1.90 -18.10 6.82
N HIS A 245 -1.97 -19.09 7.70
CA HIS A 245 -1.77 -18.88 9.13
C HIS A 245 -0.33 -18.51 9.45
N THR A 246 0.65 -19.25 8.92
CA THR A 246 2.07 -18.94 9.08
C THR A 246 2.40 -17.62 8.40
N GLY A 247 1.83 -17.35 7.21
CA GLY A 247 2.01 -16.06 6.54
C GLY A 247 1.59 -14.88 7.40
N LEU A 248 0.42 -14.93 8.03
CA LEU A 248 -0.02 -13.87 8.95
C LEU A 248 0.85 -13.75 10.19
N LYS A 249 1.37 -14.88 10.73
CA LYS A 249 2.32 -14.85 11.86
C LYS A 249 3.61 -14.11 11.53
N CYS A 250 4.14 -14.27 10.32
CA CYS A 250 5.33 -13.55 9.88
C CYS A 250 5.14 -12.03 9.89
N LEU A 251 3.91 -11.55 9.76
CA LEU A 251 3.59 -10.13 9.70
C LEU A 251 3.24 -9.50 11.06
N LEU A 252 3.08 -10.30 12.13
CA LEU A 252 2.69 -9.82 13.47
C LEU A 252 3.50 -8.65 14.02
N PRO A 253 4.85 -8.59 13.81
CA PRO A 253 5.63 -7.47 14.31
C PRO A 253 5.23 -6.13 13.69
N ILE A 254 4.65 -6.15 12.48
CA ILE A 254 4.23 -4.95 11.73
C ILE A 254 2.80 -4.61 12.13
N ASP A 255 2.57 -3.39 12.59
CA ASP A 255 1.21 -2.89 12.81
C ASP A 255 0.58 -2.44 11.48
N ILE A 256 -0.33 -3.28 10.95
CA ILE A 256 -1.04 -3.01 9.70
C ILE A 256 -2.03 -1.83 9.83
N SER A 257 -2.41 -1.45 11.04
CA SER A 257 -3.34 -0.33 11.26
C SER A 257 -2.69 1.03 11.08
N GLN A 258 -1.38 1.12 11.19
CA GLN A 258 -0.59 2.34 11.14
C GLN A 258 0.27 2.43 9.87
N SER A 259 0.70 3.65 9.54
CA SER A 259 1.71 3.86 8.50
C SER A 259 3.08 3.37 9.00
N GLY A 260 3.83 2.73 8.13
CA GLY A 260 5.17 2.21 8.43
C GLY A 260 6.03 2.17 7.17
N VAL A 261 7.19 1.53 7.23
CA VAL A 261 8.08 1.41 6.06
C VAL A 261 7.37 0.74 4.87
N TYR A 262 6.45 -0.21 5.11
CA TYR A 262 5.69 -0.86 4.03
C TYR A 262 4.76 0.11 3.28
N THR A 263 4.33 1.20 3.90
CA THR A 263 3.49 2.22 3.26
C THR A 263 4.29 3.27 2.49
N SER A 264 5.60 3.40 2.76
CA SER A 264 6.48 4.35 2.06
C SER A 264 6.69 3.97 0.59
N VAL A 265 6.51 2.68 0.25
CA VAL A 265 6.62 2.15 -1.11
C VAL A 265 5.25 1.61 -1.53
N ILE A 266 4.63 2.23 -2.54
CA ILE A 266 3.26 1.89 -2.98
C ILE A 266 3.11 0.41 -3.38
N GLY A 267 4.10 -0.17 -4.04
CA GLY A 267 4.13 -1.59 -4.42
C GLY A 267 4.10 -2.50 -3.19
N SER A 268 4.87 -2.17 -2.16
CA SER A 268 4.88 -2.86 -0.87
C SER A 268 3.53 -2.75 -0.17
N HIS A 269 2.97 -1.54 -0.08
CA HIS A 269 1.70 -1.29 0.57
C HIS A 269 0.57 -2.14 -0.05
N ILE A 270 0.43 -2.07 -1.37
CA ILE A 270 -0.60 -2.83 -2.10
C ILE A 270 -0.38 -4.34 -1.96
N THR A 271 0.85 -4.80 -2.10
CA THR A 271 1.19 -6.24 -1.99
C THR A 271 0.91 -6.77 -0.60
N THR A 272 1.28 -6.02 0.43
CA THR A 272 1.03 -6.38 1.84
C THR A 272 -0.46 -6.53 2.10
N ILE A 273 -1.26 -5.50 1.81
CA ILE A 273 -2.69 -5.53 2.09
C ILE A 273 -3.42 -6.55 1.23
N TYR A 274 -3.01 -6.74 -0.03
CA TYR A 274 -3.61 -7.76 -0.89
C TYR A 274 -3.42 -9.18 -0.31
N HIS A 275 -2.21 -9.55 0.10
CA HIS A 275 -1.96 -10.89 0.66
C HIS A 275 -2.51 -11.04 2.08
N TYR A 276 -2.42 -10.00 2.89
CA TYR A 276 -3.04 -9.96 4.22
C TYR A 276 -4.56 -10.15 4.15
N GLY A 277 -5.23 -9.37 3.29
CA GLY A 277 -6.68 -9.48 3.10
C GLY A 277 -7.09 -10.83 2.51
N PHE A 278 -6.33 -11.35 1.54
CA PHE A 278 -6.58 -12.68 0.96
C PHE A 278 -6.40 -13.80 2.00
N ALA A 279 -5.34 -13.76 2.81
CA ALA A 279 -5.13 -14.73 3.88
C ALA A 279 -6.26 -14.70 4.92
N ASN A 280 -6.71 -13.51 5.30
CA ASN A 280 -7.85 -13.35 6.20
C ASN A 280 -9.16 -13.86 5.58
N LEU A 281 -9.41 -13.65 4.28
CA LEU A 281 -10.54 -14.24 3.57
C LEU A 281 -10.52 -15.78 3.68
N MET A 282 -9.39 -16.41 3.37
CA MET A 282 -9.25 -17.88 3.42
C MET A 282 -9.36 -18.44 4.84
N LEU A 283 -8.96 -17.66 5.86
CA LEU A 283 -9.12 -18.02 7.28
C LEU A 283 -10.48 -17.59 7.86
N ARG A 284 -11.41 -17.15 7.03
CA ARG A 284 -12.76 -16.69 7.43
C ARG A 284 -12.78 -15.46 8.36
N ARG A 285 -11.69 -14.71 8.42
CA ARG A 285 -11.58 -13.43 9.13
C ARG A 285 -12.08 -12.30 8.22
N TYR A 286 -13.35 -12.40 7.78
CA TYR A 286 -13.92 -11.50 6.77
C TYR A 286 -13.91 -10.04 7.18
N VAL A 287 -14.15 -9.76 8.47
CA VAL A 287 -14.20 -8.38 9.01
C VAL A 287 -12.84 -7.70 8.86
N ASP A 288 -11.75 -8.42 9.16
CA ASP A 288 -10.40 -7.87 9.04
C ASP A 288 -10.03 -7.67 7.57
N ALA A 289 -10.38 -8.61 6.71
CA ALA A 289 -10.20 -8.47 5.26
C ALA A 289 -10.97 -7.25 4.70
N ILE A 290 -12.26 -7.08 5.07
CA ILE A 290 -13.09 -5.94 4.63
C ILE A 290 -12.48 -4.62 5.08
N ARG A 291 -12.03 -4.53 6.33
CA ARG A 291 -11.45 -3.30 6.90
C ARG A 291 -10.20 -2.86 6.13
N GLU A 292 -9.29 -3.79 5.89
CA GLU A 292 -8.03 -3.44 5.24
C GLU A 292 -8.19 -3.24 3.72
N PHE A 293 -9.03 -4.02 3.04
CA PHE A 293 -9.38 -3.73 1.65
C PHE A 293 -10.03 -2.35 1.49
N ASN A 294 -10.95 -1.97 2.40
CA ASN A 294 -11.56 -0.66 2.36
C ASN A 294 -10.54 0.48 2.48
N LYS A 295 -9.60 0.37 3.43
CA LYS A 295 -8.55 1.40 3.63
C LYS A 295 -7.69 1.58 2.38
N ILE A 296 -7.16 0.49 1.83
CA ILE A 296 -6.26 0.57 0.66
C ILE A 296 -6.98 1.01 -0.61
N LEU A 297 -8.22 0.55 -0.84
CA LEU A 297 -9.01 0.97 -2.00
C LEU A 297 -9.34 2.46 -1.94
N LEU A 298 -9.67 2.97 -0.75
CA LEU A 298 -9.86 4.41 -0.54
C LEU A 298 -8.56 5.20 -0.76
N TYR A 299 -7.43 4.68 -0.28
CA TYR A 299 -6.11 5.28 -0.52
C TYR A 299 -5.81 5.35 -2.02
N ILE A 300 -5.93 4.23 -2.76
CA ILE A 300 -5.68 4.21 -4.21
C ILE A 300 -6.61 5.18 -4.94
N PHE A 301 -7.88 5.27 -4.54
CA PHE A 301 -8.83 6.20 -5.12
C PHE A 301 -8.39 7.66 -4.94
N LYS A 302 -7.98 8.02 -3.72
CA LYS A 302 -7.53 9.39 -3.39
C LYS A 302 -6.20 9.76 -4.08
N THR A 303 -5.29 8.80 -4.23
CA THR A 303 -3.94 9.03 -4.78
C THR A 303 -3.83 8.72 -6.28
N LYS A 304 -4.94 8.36 -6.94
CA LYS A 304 -4.97 7.95 -8.36
C LYS A 304 -4.21 8.90 -9.28
N GLN A 305 -4.37 10.20 -9.11
CA GLN A 305 -3.76 11.21 -9.97
C GLN A 305 -2.23 11.24 -9.86
N TYR A 306 -1.69 10.99 -8.64
CA TYR A 306 -0.24 10.96 -8.42
C TYR A 306 0.42 9.76 -9.11
N HIS A 307 -0.28 8.63 -9.15
CA HIS A 307 0.27 7.39 -9.68
C HIS A 307 0.11 7.22 -11.19
N GLN A 308 -0.70 8.06 -11.85
CA GLN A 308 -0.95 7.96 -13.31
C GLN A 308 0.32 8.00 -14.17
N LYS A 309 1.35 8.69 -13.70
CA LYS A 309 2.65 8.81 -14.40
C LYS A 309 3.66 7.74 -14.00
N SER A 310 3.32 6.90 -13.01
CA SER A 310 4.21 5.83 -12.55
C SER A 310 4.26 4.67 -13.55
N PRO A 311 5.43 4.10 -13.82
CA PRO A 311 5.56 2.87 -14.63
C PRO A 311 4.74 1.70 -14.08
N GLN A 312 4.46 1.70 -12.77
CA GLN A 312 3.71 0.66 -12.07
C GLN A 312 2.19 0.86 -12.11
N TYR A 313 1.69 1.92 -12.77
CA TYR A 313 0.27 2.28 -12.74
C TYR A 313 -0.69 1.17 -13.19
N GLU A 314 -0.35 0.46 -14.26
CA GLU A 314 -1.17 -0.66 -14.75
C GLU A 314 -1.24 -1.82 -13.73
N GLN A 315 -0.13 -2.10 -13.04
CA GLN A 315 -0.10 -3.12 -11.99
C GLN A 315 -0.93 -2.70 -10.77
N ILE A 316 -0.86 -1.42 -10.40
CA ILE A 316 -1.70 -0.82 -9.34
C ILE A 316 -3.18 -0.98 -9.69
N LEU A 317 -3.58 -0.62 -10.91
CA LEU A 317 -4.97 -0.77 -11.37
C LEU A 317 -5.43 -2.22 -11.35
N LYS A 318 -4.60 -3.15 -11.83
CA LYS A 318 -4.92 -4.57 -11.80
C LYS A 318 -5.12 -5.10 -10.38
N LYS A 319 -4.25 -4.72 -9.44
CA LYS A 319 -4.38 -5.10 -8.04
C LYS A 319 -5.61 -4.45 -7.39
N ASN A 320 -5.90 -3.20 -7.72
CA ASN A 320 -7.11 -2.52 -7.29
C ASN A 320 -8.38 -3.29 -7.70
N GLU A 321 -8.49 -3.71 -8.97
CA GLU A 321 -9.62 -4.50 -9.44
C GLU A 321 -9.71 -5.86 -8.76
N GLN A 322 -8.58 -6.55 -8.54
CA GLN A 322 -8.55 -7.80 -7.79
C GLN A 322 -9.05 -7.62 -6.36
N MET A 323 -8.64 -6.55 -5.67
CA MET A 323 -9.10 -6.27 -4.30
C MET A 323 -10.58 -5.91 -4.23
N TYR A 324 -11.14 -5.21 -5.23
CA TYR A 324 -12.59 -5.01 -5.32
C TYR A 324 -13.35 -6.33 -5.48
N ALA A 325 -12.85 -7.27 -6.28
CA ALA A 325 -13.45 -8.60 -6.42
C ALA A 325 -13.41 -9.39 -5.11
N LEU A 326 -12.27 -9.36 -4.38
CA LEU A 326 -12.15 -9.97 -3.05
C LEU A 326 -13.08 -9.32 -2.02
N LEU A 327 -13.22 -7.99 -2.06
CA LEU A 327 -14.14 -7.26 -1.19
C LEU A 327 -15.60 -7.65 -1.48
N ALA A 328 -15.96 -7.82 -2.75
CA ALA A 328 -17.29 -8.30 -3.15
C ALA A 328 -17.58 -9.70 -2.57
N ILE A 329 -16.62 -10.61 -2.64
CA ILE A 329 -16.71 -11.94 -2.02
C ILE A 329 -16.89 -11.81 -0.49
N CYS A 330 -16.03 -11.06 0.18
CA CYS A 330 -16.09 -10.87 1.63
C CYS A 330 -17.45 -10.32 2.10
N LEU A 331 -17.98 -9.31 1.41
CA LEU A 331 -19.27 -8.69 1.75
C LEU A 331 -20.46 -9.57 1.42
N SER A 332 -20.36 -10.45 0.44
CA SER A 332 -21.41 -11.43 0.12
C SER A 332 -21.47 -12.53 1.18
N LEU A 333 -20.32 -12.97 1.71
CA LEU A 333 -20.25 -13.96 2.79
C LEU A 333 -20.51 -13.35 4.17
N CYS A 334 -20.10 -12.09 4.41
CA CYS A 334 -20.24 -11.38 5.67
C CYS A 334 -20.70 -9.94 5.41
N PRO A 335 -22.02 -9.65 5.35
CA PRO A 335 -22.56 -8.36 4.93
C PRO A 335 -22.37 -7.26 5.96
N GLN A 336 -21.13 -6.83 6.17
CA GLN A 336 -20.72 -5.74 7.07
C GLN A 336 -20.52 -4.43 6.29
N VAL A 337 -21.52 -4.02 5.51
CA VAL A 337 -21.47 -2.82 4.64
C VAL A 337 -21.13 -1.54 5.42
N LYS A 338 -21.44 -1.50 6.71
CA LYS A 338 -21.12 -0.34 7.59
C LYS A 338 -19.62 -0.09 7.78
N LEU A 339 -18.78 -1.07 7.47
CA LEU A 339 -17.32 -0.95 7.56
C LEU A 339 -16.71 -0.36 6.29
N VAL A 340 -17.51 -0.21 5.23
CA VAL A 340 -17.03 0.25 3.93
C VAL A 340 -17.41 1.71 3.74
N GLU A 341 -16.43 2.53 3.37
CA GLU A 341 -16.64 3.94 3.03
C GLU A 341 -17.53 4.10 1.80
N GLU A 342 -18.35 5.16 1.76
CA GLU A 342 -19.34 5.35 0.71
C GLU A 342 -18.72 5.42 -0.69
N THR A 343 -17.56 6.05 -0.82
CA THR A 343 -16.82 6.12 -2.09
C THR A 343 -16.45 4.72 -2.62
N VAL A 344 -15.91 3.87 -1.74
CA VAL A 344 -15.55 2.49 -2.09
C VAL A 344 -16.79 1.67 -2.37
N ASN A 345 -17.85 1.85 -1.59
CA ASN A 345 -19.12 1.17 -1.74
C ASN A 345 -19.81 1.50 -3.07
N THR A 346 -19.79 2.76 -3.48
CA THR A 346 -20.33 3.21 -4.78
C THR A 346 -19.60 2.52 -5.93
N GLN A 347 -18.26 2.57 -5.93
CA GLN A 347 -17.45 1.89 -6.94
C GLN A 347 -17.67 0.36 -6.96
N LEU A 348 -17.81 -0.23 -5.77
CA LEU A 348 -18.09 -1.65 -5.63
C LEU A 348 -19.47 -2.02 -6.23
N ARG A 349 -20.50 -1.22 -5.94
CA ARG A 349 -21.86 -1.43 -6.48
C ARG A 349 -21.92 -1.25 -7.99
N GLU A 350 -21.22 -0.25 -8.52
CA GLU A 350 -21.14 -0.04 -9.97
C GLU A 350 -20.54 -1.26 -10.69
N LYS A 351 -19.46 -1.84 -10.11
CA LYS A 351 -18.72 -2.93 -10.77
C LYS A 351 -19.28 -4.31 -10.49
N TYR A 352 -19.71 -4.57 -9.27
CA TYR A 352 -20.06 -5.91 -8.79
C TYR A 352 -21.46 -6.02 -8.18
N GLY A 353 -22.25 -4.94 -8.14
CA GLY A 353 -23.55 -4.92 -7.45
C GLY A 353 -24.49 -6.02 -7.92
N GLU A 354 -24.64 -6.23 -9.22
CA GLU A 354 -25.47 -7.29 -9.78
C GLU A 354 -24.95 -8.69 -9.41
N LYS A 355 -23.62 -8.92 -9.52
CA LYS A 355 -22.99 -10.18 -9.11
C LYS A 355 -23.20 -10.45 -7.63
N MET A 356 -23.05 -9.45 -6.75
CA MET A 356 -23.28 -9.59 -5.31
C MET A 356 -24.72 -9.96 -4.96
N ILE A 357 -25.70 -9.41 -5.66
CA ILE A 357 -27.12 -9.79 -5.48
C ILE A 357 -27.35 -11.25 -5.87
N ARG A 358 -26.76 -11.70 -6.98
CA ARG A 358 -26.84 -13.10 -7.42
C ARG A 358 -26.13 -14.06 -6.45
N MET A 359 -24.93 -13.68 -5.96
CA MET A 359 -24.17 -14.49 -5.00
C MET A 359 -24.94 -14.77 -3.71
N GLN A 360 -25.87 -13.88 -3.31
CA GLN A 360 -26.68 -14.07 -2.10
C GLN A 360 -27.79 -15.13 -2.27
N ARG A 361 -28.06 -15.61 -3.47
CA ARG A 361 -29.07 -16.65 -3.74
C ARG A 361 -28.58 -18.05 -3.41
N TYR A 362 -27.26 -18.27 -3.41
CA TYR A 362 -26.62 -19.58 -3.16
C TYR A 362 -27.13 -20.71 -4.07
N ASP A 363 -27.48 -20.39 -5.32
CA ASP A 363 -27.78 -21.32 -6.39
C ASP A 363 -26.51 -21.67 -7.20
N ASP A 364 -26.66 -22.52 -8.23
CA ASP A 364 -25.52 -22.92 -9.08
C ASP A 364 -24.92 -21.73 -9.83
N GLU A 365 -25.74 -20.72 -10.20
CA GLU A 365 -25.27 -19.47 -10.79
C GLU A 365 -24.41 -18.67 -9.79
N ALA A 366 -24.81 -18.63 -8.52
CA ALA A 366 -24.04 -17.98 -7.46
C ALA A 366 -22.66 -18.66 -7.26
N PHE A 367 -22.62 -19.99 -7.26
CA PHE A 367 -21.34 -20.70 -7.14
C PHE A 367 -20.42 -20.45 -8.35
N ALA A 368 -20.95 -20.33 -9.55
CA ALA A 368 -20.19 -19.97 -10.75
C ALA A 368 -19.60 -18.56 -10.63
N ILE A 369 -20.33 -17.60 -10.05
CA ILE A 369 -19.83 -16.23 -9.82
C ILE A 369 -18.74 -16.22 -8.74
N TYR A 370 -18.87 -17.02 -7.65
CA TYR A 370 -17.81 -17.15 -6.65
C TYR A 370 -16.53 -17.74 -7.27
N ASP A 371 -16.65 -18.76 -8.12
CA ASP A 371 -15.53 -19.35 -8.86
C ASP A 371 -14.87 -18.30 -9.77
N GLU A 372 -15.64 -17.57 -10.57
CA GLU A 372 -15.15 -16.53 -11.47
C GLU A 372 -14.36 -15.46 -10.71
N LEU A 373 -14.94 -14.90 -9.64
CA LEU A 373 -14.30 -13.82 -8.89
C LEU A 373 -13.06 -14.30 -8.14
N PHE A 374 -13.12 -15.49 -7.55
CA PHE A 374 -11.96 -16.09 -6.89
C PHE A 374 -10.83 -16.34 -7.89
N SER A 375 -11.12 -16.97 -9.01
CA SER A 375 -10.14 -17.28 -10.06
C SER A 375 -9.46 -16.05 -10.62
N TYR A 376 -10.20 -14.95 -10.78
CA TYR A 376 -9.68 -13.66 -11.22
C TYR A 376 -8.78 -13.01 -10.17
N ALA A 377 -9.16 -13.09 -8.89
CA ALA A 377 -8.59 -12.26 -7.83
C ALA A 377 -7.57 -13.00 -6.94
N CYS A 378 -7.53 -14.32 -6.95
CA CYS A 378 -6.62 -15.09 -6.10
C CYS A 378 -5.15 -14.92 -6.50
N PRO A 379 -4.20 -15.17 -5.57
CA PRO A 379 -2.79 -15.30 -5.90
C PRO A 379 -2.54 -16.45 -6.88
N LYS A 380 -1.47 -16.37 -7.64
CA LYS A 380 -1.05 -17.46 -8.52
C LYS A 380 -0.34 -18.53 -7.69
N PHE A 381 -1.10 -19.47 -7.15
CA PHE A 381 -0.58 -20.56 -6.32
C PHE A 381 0.50 -21.36 -7.02
N ILE A 382 1.41 -21.89 -6.24
CA ILE A 382 2.53 -22.69 -6.70
C ILE A 382 2.58 -24.04 -6.00
N THR A 383 3.12 -25.03 -6.69
CA THR A 383 3.44 -26.33 -6.13
C THR A 383 4.93 -26.32 -5.76
N PRO A 384 5.28 -26.55 -4.47
CA PRO A 384 6.68 -26.44 -4.01
C PRO A 384 7.58 -27.56 -4.54
N SER A 385 7.02 -28.76 -4.74
CA SER A 385 7.75 -29.92 -5.25
C SER A 385 7.95 -29.86 -6.77
N ALA A 386 8.99 -30.48 -7.26
CA ALA A 386 9.15 -30.72 -8.70
C ALA A 386 8.10 -31.76 -9.16
N PRO A 387 7.58 -31.64 -10.39
CA PRO A 387 6.79 -32.73 -10.97
C PRO A 387 7.66 -33.96 -11.18
N SER A 388 7.04 -35.15 -11.20
CA SER A 388 7.75 -36.33 -11.67
C SER A 388 8.12 -36.16 -13.14
N PHE A 389 9.39 -36.29 -13.46
CA PHE A 389 9.89 -36.15 -14.83
C PHE A 389 9.69 -37.45 -15.63
N GLU A 390 9.55 -38.59 -14.95
CA GLU A 390 9.33 -39.89 -15.58
C GLU A 390 7.87 -40.10 -16.01
N GLU A 391 6.93 -39.71 -15.14
CA GLU A 391 5.49 -39.78 -15.41
C GLU A 391 4.84 -38.43 -15.11
N PRO A 392 4.91 -37.45 -16.04
CA PRO A 392 4.35 -36.13 -15.80
C PRO A 392 2.83 -36.17 -15.72
N LEU A 393 2.28 -35.78 -14.56
CA LEU A 393 0.84 -35.66 -14.37
C LEU A 393 0.26 -34.58 -15.29
N VAL A 394 -0.86 -34.90 -15.92
CA VAL A 394 -1.58 -33.95 -16.76
C VAL A 394 -2.11 -32.81 -15.89
N ASN A 395 -1.74 -31.58 -16.21
CA ASN A 395 -2.16 -30.35 -15.50
C ASN A 395 -1.60 -30.16 -14.07
N TYR A 396 -0.46 -30.76 -13.74
CA TYR A 396 0.25 -30.53 -12.47
C TYR A 396 0.39 -29.06 -12.08
N ASN A 397 0.58 -28.18 -13.05
CA ASN A 397 0.69 -26.73 -12.85
C ASN A 397 -0.61 -26.08 -12.34
N GLN A 398 -1.74 -26.78 -12.37
CA GLN A 398 -3.04 -26.27 -11.91
C GLN A 398 -3.50 -26.89 -10.59
N ASP A 399 -2.81 -27.92 -10.09
CA ASP A 399 -3.29 -28.68 -8.94
C ASP A 399 -3.34 -27.82 -7.66
N ALA A 400 -2.32 -26.99 -7.41
CA ALA A 400 -2.33 -26.08 -6.27
C ALA A 400 -3.51 -25.10 -6.34
N TYR A 401 -3.78 -24.51 -7.50
CA TYR A 401 -4.92 -23.64 -7.71
C TYR A 401 -6.26 -24.37 -7.51
N ARG A 402 -6.42 -25.55 -8.11
CA ARG A 402 -7.65 -26.35 -7.99
C ARG A 402 -7.95 -26.74 -6.54
N LEU A 403 -6.90 -27.07 -5.78
CA LEU A 403 -7.05 -27.37 -4.36
C LEU A 403 -7.59 -26.15 -3.59
N GLN A 404 -7.00 -24.98 -3.78
CA GLN A 404 -7.43 -23.77 -3.08
C GLN A 404 -8.85 -23.34 -3.49
N LEU A 405 -9.17 -23.41 -4.78
CA LEU A 405 -10.51 -23.15 -5.29
C LEU A 405 -11.54 -24.11 -4.68
N LYS A 406 -11.23 -25.40 -4.64
CA LYS A 406 -12.11 -26.43 -4.04
C LYS A 406 -12.36 -26.15 -2.56
N LEU A 407 -11.32 -25.80 -1.80
CA LEU A 407 -11.44 -25.44 -0.38
C LEU A 407 -12.30 -24.19 -0.19
N PHE A 408 -12.11 -23.18 -1.02
CA PHE A 408 -12.89 -21.95 -0.99
C PHE A 408 -14.36 -22.21 -1.31
N LEU A 409 -14.68 -22.89 -2.41
CA LEU A 409 -16.06 -23.20 -2.80
C LEU A 409 -16.76 -24.11 -1.80
N TYR A 410 -16.03 -25.03 -1.18
CA TYR A 410 -16.56 -25.85 -0.08
C TYR A 410 -16.98 -24.97 1.12
N GLU A 411 -16.15 -23.97 1.47
CA GLU A 411 -16.50 -23.03 2.53
C GLU A 411 -17.73 -22.17 2.15
N VAL A 412 -17.81 -21.67 0.90
CA VAL A 412 -18.98 -20.94 0.41
C VAL A 412 -20.26 -21.79 0.54
N LYS A 413 -20.19 -23.08 0.17
CA LYS A 413 -21.32 -23.99 0.30
C LYS A 413 -21.77 -24.18 1.74
N GLN A 414 -20.83 -24.22 2.69
CA GLN A 414 -21.18 -24.29 4.11
C GLN A 414 -21.82 -22.98 4.62
N GLN A 415 -21.42 -21.82 4.10
CA GLN A 415 -22.00 -20.53 4.48
C GLN A 415 -23.47 -20.39 4.06
N GLN A 416 -23.92 -21.09 3.03
CA GLN A 416 -25.33 -21.14 2.62
C GLN A 416 -26.26 -21.55 3.77
N LEU A 417 -25.93 -22.62 4.46
CA LEU A 417 -26.71 -23.10 5.61
C LEU A 417 -26.74 -22.10 6.76
N LEU A 418 -25.60 -21.42 6.98
CA LEU A 418 -25.46 -20.44 8.05
C LEU A 418 -26.25 -19.16 7.78
N SER A 419 -26.42 -18.79 6.51
CA SER A 419 -27.22 -17.61 6.11
C SER A 419 -28.69 -17.76 6.48
N GLY A 420 -29.27 -18.95 6.26
CA GLY A 420 -30.63 -19.28 6.65
C GLY A 420 -30.84 -19.13 8.16
N VAL A 421 -30.02 -19.79 8.97
CA VAL A 421 -30.05 -19.70 10.44
C VAL A 421 -29.95 -18.25 10.90
N ARG A 422 -28.99 -17.49 10.36
CA ARG A 422 -28.77 -16.09 10.72
C ARG A 422 -30.00 -15.20 10.46
N THR A 423 -30.73 -15.48 9.38
CA THR A 423 -31.95 -14.72 9.04
C THR A 423 -33.02 -14.92 10.10
N PHE A 424 -33.25 -16.15 10.52
CA PHE A 424 -34.23 -16.46 11.57
C PHE A 424 -33.81 -15.91 12.94
N LEU A 425 -32.54 -16.05 13.31
CA LEU A 425 -32.01 -15.53 14.58
C LEU A 425 -32.03 -14.00 14.67
N LYS A 426 -32.17 -13.28 13.55
CA LYS A 426 -32.38 -11.83 13.55
C LYS A 426 -33.80 -11.41 13.87
N VAL A 427 -34.75 -12.29 13.62
CA VAL A 427 -36.19 -12.00 13.81
C VAL A 427 -36.65 -12.43 15.19
N TYR A 428 -36.17 -13.57 15.70
CA TYR A 428 -36.62 -14.14 16.96
C TYR A 428 -35.64 -13.84 18.10
N SER A 429 -36.14 -13.41 19.25
CA SER A 429 -35.36 -13.33 20.49
C SER A 429 -35.23 -14.71 21.15
N THR A 430 -36.30 -15.54 21.03
CA THR A 430 -36.35 -16.93 21.48
C THR A 430 -37.13 -17.77 20.49
N ILE A 431 -36.66 -18.98 20.19
CA ILE A 431 -37.33 -19.91 19.29
C ILE A 431 -37.02 -21.37 19.69
N SER A 432 -38.01 -22.28 19.63
CA SER A 432 -37.74 -23.68 19.87
C SER A 432 -37.00 -24.34 18.71
N LEU A 433 -36.14 -25.30 19.01
CA LEU A 433 -35.38 -26.08 18.02
C LEU A 433 -36.30 -26.73 16.99
N GLY A 434 -37.37 -27.43 17.44
CA GLY A 434 -38.31 -28.06 16.54
C GLY A 434 -39.01 -27.09 15.58
N LYS A 435 -39.36 -25.88 16.05
CA LYS A 435 -39.97 -24.86 15.19
C LYS A 435 -38.97 -24.31 14.16
N LEU A 436 -37.73 -24.05 14.57
CA LEU A 436 -36.70 -23.59 13.64
C LEU A 436 -36.32 -24.70 12.63
N ALA A 437 -36.25 -25.96 13.08
CA ALA A 437 -36.00 -27.12 12.23
C ALA A 437 -37.07 -27.24 11.15
N SER A 438 -38.34 -27.09 11.54
CA SER A 438 -39.47 -27.11 10.60
C SER A 438 -39.38 -25.97 9.58
N TYR A 439 -38.96 -24.73 9.98
CA TYR A 439 -38.80 -23.61 9.05
C TYR A 439 -37.62 -23.78 8.09
N MET A 440 -36.60 -24.49 8.51
CA MET A 440 -35.42 -24.75 7.67
C MET A 440 -35.54 -26.08 6.89
N GLU A 441 -36.64 -26.81 7.04
CA GLU A 441 -36.90 -28.09 6.38
C GLU A 441 -35.79 -29.13 6.67
N VAL A 442 -35.28 -29.15 7.91
CA VAL A 442 -34.26 -30.07 8.39
C VAL A 442 -34.73 -30.77 9.69
N ASP A 443 -34.12 -31.88 10.05
CA ASP A 443 -34.33 -32.52 11.34
C ASP A 443 -33.58 -31.80 12.47
N GLU A 444 -34.05 -31.98 13.72
CA GLU A 444 -33.47 -31.31 14.88
C GLU A 444 -31.97 -31.61 15.11
N PRO A 445 -31.49 -32.87 14.99
CA PRO A 445 -30.06 -33.17 15.11
C PRO A 445 -29.21 -32.43 14.08
N THR A 446 -29.68 -32.36 12.83
CA THR A 446 -29.02 -31.60 11.77
C THR A 446 -29.02 -30.11 12.09
N LEU A 447 -30.14 -29.54 12.58
CA LEU A 447 -30.18 -28.13 13.00
C LEU A 447 -29.21 -27.84 14.14
N ARG A 448 -29.08 -28.73 15.15
CA ARG A 448 -28.10 -28.59 16.22
C ARG A 448 -26.67 -28.54 15.65
N THR A 449 -26.36 -29.40 14.68
CA THR A 449 -25.07 -29.38 13.99
C THR A 449 -24.83 -28.10 13.24
N ILE A 450 -25.83 -27.57 12.53
CA ILE A 450 -25.75 -26.29 11.82
C ILE A 450 -25.51 -25.13 12.81
N LEU A 451 -26.23 -25.08 13.92
CA LEU A 451 -26.07 -24.07 14.97
C LEU A 451 -24.68 -24.11 15.61
N MET A 452 -24.15 -25.29 15.91
CA MET A 452 -22.79 -25.45 16.43
C MET A 452 -21.75 -25.04 15.37
N THR A 453 -21.97 -25.40 14.12
CA THR A 453 -21.13 -24.97 13.00
C THR A 453 -21.14 -23.43 12.87
N TYR A 454 -22.30 -22.79 13.03
CA TYR A 454 -22.39 -21.33 13.05
C TYR A 454 -21.48 -20.73 14.14
N LYS A 455 -21.57 -21.22 15.38
CA LYS A 455 -20.70 -20.75 16.47
C LYS A 455 -19.21 -20.95 16.15
N HIS A 456 -18.83 -22.12 15.71
CA HIS A 456 -17.43 -22.40 15.34
C HIS A 456 -16.92 -21.51 14.20
N LYS A 457 -17.75 -21.21 13.21
CA LYS A 457 -17.34 -20.41 12.06
C LYS A 457 -17.35 -18.90 12.30
N THR A 458 -18.14 -18.45 13.27
CA THR A 458 -18.21 -17.03 13.65
C THR A 458 -17.21 -16.64 14.75
N HIS A 459 -16.59 -17.62 15.38
CA HIS A 459 -15.53 -17.40 16.35
C HIS A 459 -14.17 -17.76 15.74
N ALA A 460 -13.22 -16.88 15.90
CA ALA A 460 -11.83 -17.07 15.48
C ALA A 460 -10.92 -16.90 16.70
N VAL A 461 -9.86 -17.69 16.75
CA VAL A 461 -8.78 -17.51 17.71
C VAL A 461 -7.71 -16.69 17.02
N ASP A 462 -7.32 -15.56 17.59
CA ASP A 462 -6.23 -14.76 17.07
C ASP A 462 -4.88 -15.41 17.39
N SER A 463 -3.81 -14.75 16.97
CA SER A 463 -2.44 -15.24 17.17
C SER A 463 -2.01 -15.29 18.65
N GLU A 464 -2.69 -14.53 19.52
CA GLU A 464 -2.44 -14.48 20.96
C GLU A 464 -3.28 -15.49 21.75
N GLY A 465 -4.10 -16.29 21.06
CA GLY A 465 -5.01 -17.25 21.68
C GLY A 465 -6.33 -16.66 22.19
N LYS A 466 -6.58 -15.38 21.92
CA LYS A 466 -7.82 -14.70 22.31
C LYS A 466 -8.94 -15.03 21.33
N ILE A 467 -10.10 -15.40 21.87
CA ILE A 467 -11.28 -15.68 21.06
C ILE A 467 -11.92 -14.36 20.64
N SER A 468 -12.00 -14.12 19.35
CA SER A 468 -12.76 -13.03 18.74
C SER A 468 -14.00 -13.56 18.05
N SER A 469 -15.14 -12.87 18.21
CA SER A 469 -16.38 -13.20 17.50
C SER A 469 -16.62 -12.23 16.37
N ASN A 470 -16.75 -12.76 15.15
CA ASN A 470 -17.17 -12.02 13.97
C ASN A 470 -18.70 -12.04 13.77
N ALA A 471 -19.43 -12.68 14.70
CA ALA A 471 -20.87 -12.76 14.67
C ALA A 471 -21.50 -11.39 14.99
N ASP A 472 -22.50 -11.04 14.22
CA ASP A 472 -23.39 -9.90 14.52
C ASP A 472 -24.47 -10.28 15.55
N LEU A 473 -24.67 -11.60 15.75
CA LEU A 473 -25.59 -12.21 16.70
C LEU A 473 -24.90 -13.35 17.44
N ASP A 474 -25.18 -13.48 18.72
CA ASP A 474 -24.83 -14.64 19.50
C ASP A 474 -26.10 -15.29 20.08
N PHE A 475 -26.01 -16.57 20.44
CA PHE A 475 -27.11 -17.31 21.00
C PHE A 475 -26.59 -18.41 21.93
N TYR A 476 -27.44 -18.87 22.82
CA TYR A 476 -27.23 -20.10 23.59
C TYR A 476 -28.47 -20.99 23.51
N ILE A 477 -28.25 -22.26 23.70
CA ILE A 477 -29.33 -23.27 23.70
C ILE A 477 -29.51 -23.72 25.15
N ASN A 478 -30.73 -23.55 25.65
CA ASN A 478 -31.14 -24.07 26.95
C ASN A 478 -32.29 -25.08 26.71
N ASP A 479 -32.06 -26.34 27.04
CA ASP A 479 -32.92 -27.46 26.66
C ASP A 479 -33.21 -27.47 25.15
N ASP A 480 -34.46 -27.29 24.74
CA ASP A 480 -34.89 -27.22 23.34
C ASP A 480 -35.20 -25.79 22.85
N MET A 481 -34.79 -24.79 23.62
CA MET A 481 -34.99 -23.37 23.27
C MET A 481 -33.69 -22.70 22.92
N ILE A 482 -33.70 -22.00 21.80
CA ILE A 482 -32.62 -21.10 21.38
C ILE A 482 -32.93 -19.71 21.90
N HIS A 483 -32.01 -19.13 22.65
CA HIS A 483 -32.08 -17.76 23.14
C HIS A 483 -31.05 -16.91 22.40
N VAL A 484 -31.51 -15.90 21.69
CA VAL A 484 -30.64 -14.98 20.97
C VAL A 484 -30.19 -13.87 21.90
N VAL A 485 -28.88 -13.73 22.03
CA VAL A 485 -28.25 -12.67 22.83
C VAL A 485 -27.89 -11.54 21.88
N ASP A 486 -28.53 -10.38 22.06
CA ASP A 486 -28.14 -9.18 21.34
C ASP A 486 -26.84 -8.65 21.95
N SER A 487 -25.71 -9.12 21.42
CA SER A 487 -24.38 -8.91 22.00
C SER A 487 -23.87 -7.47 21.90
N LYS A 488 -24.66 -6.53 21.34
CA LYS A 488 -24.10 -5.25 20.91
C LYS A 488 -24.92 -3.96 21.10
N PRO A 489 -25.79 -3.77 22.12
CA PRO A 489 -26.39 -2.45 22.29
C PRO A 489 -25.33 -1.38 22.63
N VAL A 490 -24.39 -1.70 23.51
CA VAL A 490 -23.34 -0.75 23.97
C VAL A 490 -22.30 -0.47 22.87
N LYS A 491 -21.83 -1.49 22.14
CA LYS A 491 -20.89 -1.30 21.03
C LYS A 491 -21.47 -0.55 19.84
N ARG A 492 -22.77 -0.71 19.53
CA ARG A 492 -23.42 0.04 18.44
C ARG A 492 -23.42 1.54 18.69
N TYR A 493 -23.67 1.96 19.93
CA TYR A 493 -23.65 3.38 20.28
C TYR A 493 -22.22 3.93 20.30
N GLY A 494 -21.26 3.19 20.84
CA GLY A 494 -19.86 3.56 20.82
C GLY A 494 -19.31 3.75 19.40
N ASP A 495 -19.53 2.77 18.52
CA ASP A 495 -19.11 2.84 17.10
C ASP A 495 -19.88 3.93 16.31
N TYR A 496 -21.13 4.23 16.70
CA TYR A 496 -21.90 5.33 16.14
C TYR A 496 -21.30 6.67 16.56
N PHE A 497 -21.06 6.86 17.85
CA PHE A 497 -20.49 8.10 18.36
C PHE A 497 -19.06 8.33 17.88
N LEU A 498 -18.22 7.31 17.85
CA LEU A 498 -16.88 7.41 17.26
C LEU A 498 -16.91 7.87 15.80
N ARG A 499 -17.83 7.31 14.99
CA ARG A 499 -17.99 7.77 13.60
C ARG A 499 -18.53 9.19 13.49
N GLN A 500 -19.40 9.61 14.39
CA GLN A 500 -19.84 11.01 14.42
C GLN A 500 -18.69 11.93 14.83
N ILE A 501 -17.91 11.56 15.83
CA ILE A 501 -16.73 12.33 16.26
C ILE A 501 -15.74 12.46 15.08
N MET A 502 -15.38 11.36 14.41
CA MET A 502 -14.50 11.41 13.22
C MET A 502 -15.06 12.27 12.08
N LYS A 503 -16.40 12.27 11.88
CA LYS A 503 -17.02 13.18 10.91
C LYS A 503 -16.92 14.63 11.34
N PHE A 504 -17.14 14.92 12.61
CA PHE A 504 -16.98 16.27 13.14
C PHE A 504 -15.52 16.74 13.10
N GLU A 505 -14.57 15.89 13.46
CA GLU A 505 -13.14 16.18 13.26
C GLU A 505 -12.80 16.48 11.79
N GLY A 506 -13.34 15.70 10.86
CA GLY A 506 -13.19 15.98 9.43
C GLY A 506 -13.76 17.33 9.02
N VAL A 507 -14.95 17.68 9.52
CA VAL A 507 -15.58 18.99 9.26
C VAL A 507 -14.79 20.12 9.90
N ILE A 508 -14.32 19.96 11.13
CA ILE A 508 -13.48 20.94 11.83
C ILE A 508 -12.19 21.18 11.05
N ASN A 509 -11.48 20.12 10.70
CA ASN A 509 -10.24 20.21 9.91
C ASN A 509 -10.48 20.88 8.53
N ASP A 510 -11.62 20.61 7.88
CA ASP A 510 -11.98 21.28 6.63
C ASP A 510 -12.33 22.76 6.82
N MET A 511 -12.95 23.11 7.95
CA MET A 511 -13.22 24.51 8.33
C MET A 511 -11.93 25.25 8.67
N ASP A 512 -11.04 24.65 9.45
CA ASP A 512 -9.73 25.21 9.81
C ASP A 512 -8.88 25.43 8.57
N ARG A 513 -8.87 24.47 7.64
CA ARG A 513 -8.16 24.61 6.37
C ARG A 513 -8.72 25.75 5.52
N LYS A 514 -10.04 25.87 5.41
CA LYS A 514 -10.70 26.97 4.68
C LYS A 514 -10.48 28.31 5.35
N SER A 515 -10.47 28.35 6.67
CA SER A 515 -10.14 29.56 7.43
C SER A 515 -8.70 29.98 7.19
N LEU A 516 -7.75 29.04 7.19
CA LEU A 516 -6.34 29.30 6.89
C LEU A 516 -6.14 29.72 5.43
N GLU A 517 -6.82 29.09 4.47
CA GLU A 517 -6.79 29.49 3.06
C GLU A 517 -7.35 30.92 2.87
N SER A 518 -8.48 31.24 3.53
CA SER A 518 -9.03 32.60 3.52
C SER A 518 -8.07 33.61 4.14
N TYR A 519 -7.48 33.29 5.30
CA TYR A 519 -6.51 34.15 5.98
C TYR A 519 -5.23 34.36 5.16
N MET A 520 -4.79 33.34 4.43
CA MET A 520 -3.63 33.46 3.53
C MET A 520 -3.96 34.29 2.30
N ILE A 521 -5.15 34.21 1.74
CA ILE A 521 -5.61 35.02 0.61
C ILE A 521 -5.71 36.47 1.04
N ASP A 522 -6.35 36.80 2.18
CA ASP A 522 -6.46 38.15 2.71
C ASP A 522 -5.09 38.77 2.99
N ARG A 523 -4.13 37.97 3.45
CA ARG A 523 -2.75 38.42 3.69
C ARG A 523 -1.98 38.65 2.39
N PHE A 524 -2.23 37.83 1.38
CA PHE A 524 -1.60 38.01 0.06
C PHE A 524 -2.14 39.26 -0.65
N ASP A 525 -3.44 39.51 -0.56
CA ASP A 525 -4.08 40.70 -1.09
C ASP A 525 -3.61 41.95 -0.35
N PHE A 526 -3.39 41.86 0.96
CA PHE A 526 -2.79 42.95 1.76
C PHE A 526 -1.33 43.24 1.34
N PHE A 527 -0.51 42.20 1.10
CA PHE A 527 0.86 42.38 0.60
C PHE A 527 0.89 42.99 -0.81
N LEU A 528 0.01 42.55 -1.70
CA LEU A 528 -0.11 43.13 -3.05
C LEU A 528 -0.57 44.59 -2.99
N ALA A 529 -1.48 44.95 -2.08
CA ALA A 529 -1.90 46.32 -1.84
C ALA A 529 -0.74 47.18 -1.27
N LEU A 530 0.09 46.62 -0.39
CA LEU A 530 1.26 47.28 0.20
C LEU A 530 2.35 47.50 -0.85
N GLU A 531 2.62 46.53 -1.72
CA GLU A 531 3.55 46.68 -2.86
C GLU A 531 3.06 47.74 -3.84
N SER A 532 1.78 47.75 -4.15
CA SER A 532 1.17 48.80 -4.99
C SER A 532 1.30 50.18 -4.36
N TYR A 533 1.14 50.27 -3.03
CA TYR A 533 1.26 51.54 -2.30
C TYR A 533 2.71 52.02 -2.24
N THR A 534 3.68 51.14 -2.03
CA THR A 534 5.12 51.48 -2.07
C THR A 534 5.58 51.87 -3.47
N HIS A 535 5.06 51.22 -4.50
CA HIS A 535 5.30 51.58 -5.90
C HIS A 535 4.73 52.98 -6.22
N THR A 536 3.55 53.31 -5.69
CA THR A 536 2.89 54.61 -5.87
C THR A 536 3.65 55.72 -5.11
N LEU A 537 4.18 55.42 -3.92
CA LEU A 537 5.03 56.35 -3.16
C LEU A 537 6.39 56.58 -3.85
N SER A 538 7.00 55.54 -4.41
CA SER A 538 8.23 55.63 -5.18
C SER A 538 8.05 56.46 -6.44
N LEU A 539 6.94 56.34 -7.14
CA LEU A 539 6.58 57.17 -8.28
C LEU A 539 6.32 58.62 -7.87
N LYS A 540 5.62 58.87 -6.74
CA LYS A 540 5.43 60.21 -6.20
C LYS A 540 6.74 60.86 -5.79
N SER A 541 7.71 60.14 -5.21
CA SER A 541 9.03 60.65 -4.87
C SER A 541 9.88 60.97 -6.12
N LEU A 542 9.71 60.24 -7.19
CA LEU A 542 10.36 60.52 -8.49
C LEU A 542 9.75 61.75 -9.19
N PHE A 543 8.47 62.04 -8.98
CA PHE A 543 7.82 63.24 -9.51
C PHE A 543 8.08 64.50 -8.65
N THR A 544 8.29 64.38 -7.35
CA THR A 544 8.65 65.50 -6.47
C THR A 544 10.11 65.94 -6.65
N ASN A 545 11.03 65.08 -7.02
CA ASN A 545 12.41 65.41 -7.31
C ASN A 545 12.66 66.03 -8.70
N ARG A 546 11.63 66.05 -9.58
CA ARG A 546 11.73 66.73 -10.91
C ARG A 546 11.22 68.13 -10.96
N ASN A 547 10.62 68.64 -9.88
CA ASN A 547 10.02 70.02 -9.87
C ASN A 547 10.87 71.07 -9.20
N HIS A 548 12.19 70.87 -9.09
CA HIS A 548 13.10 71.96 -8.58
C HIS A 548 14.00 72.56 -9.62
N THR A 549 13.63 72.53 -10.92
CA THR A 549 14.29 73.46 -11.90
C THR A 549 13.30 73.77 -13.03
N ARG A 550 12.56 74.87 -12.91
CA ARG A 550 12.26 75.91 -13.91
C ARG A 550 10.95 76.62 -13.60
N ASN A 551 11.07 77.85 -13.41
CA ASN A 551 10.05 78.90 -13.34
C ASN A 551 9.59 79.35 -14.77
N PRO A 552 8.60 80.23 -14.92
CA PRO A 552 7.22 79.96 -15.26
C PRO A 552 6.84 80.53 -16.64
N SER A 553 5.77 80.01 -17.19
CA SER A 553 4.76 80.77 -17.95
C SER A 553 4.10 79.86 -19.02
N SER A 554 2.87 79.68 -18.86
CA SER A 554 1.79 79.90 -19.82
C SER A 554 0.52 79.15 -19.45
N ARG A 555 -0.50 79.96 -19.24
CA ARG A 555 -1.91 79.55 -19.19
C ARG A 555 -2.31 78.94 -20.51
N ILE A 556 -3.06 77.79 -20.43
CA ILE A 556 -4.09 77.48 -21.40
C ILE A 556 -5.27 76.88 -20.64
N HIS A 557 -6.39 77.55 -20.76
CA HIS A 557 -7.75 77.08 -20.48
C HIS A 557 -8.09 75.96 -21.41
N LEU A 558 -8.80 74.99 -20.91
CA LEU A 558 -9.84 74.31 -21.69
C LEU A 558 -10.89 73.69 -20.74
N SER A 559 -12.09 74.02 -21.13
CA SER A 559 -13.37 73.96 -20.51
C SER A 559 -13.95 72.51 -20.33
N LEU A 560 -14.81 72.50 -19.37
CA LEU A 560 -15.87 71.46 -19.17
C LEU A 560 -16.72 71.33 -20.43
N ASP A 561 -17.17 70.05 -20.66
CA ASP A 561 -18.53 69.78 -21.09
C ASP A 561 -19.05 68.49 -20.46
N ASN A 562 -20.21 68.66 -19.86
CA ASN A 562 -21.15 67.69 -19.36
C ASN A 562 -21.87 67.00 -20.52
N ASP A 563 -22.22 65.75 -20.28
CA ASP A 563 -23.54 65.14 -20.59
C ASP A 563 -23.48 63.70 -20.05
N GLY A 564 -24.19 63.31 -19.08
CA GLY A 564 -25.59 63.22 -18.84
C GLY A 564 -26.13 61.90 -19.39
N VAL A 565 -26.40 60.90 -18.51
CA VAL A 565 -27.66 60.14 -18.51
C VAL A 565 -27.73 59.25 -17.23
N ASN A 566 -28.85 59.35 -16.57
CA ASN A 566 -29.38 58.65 -15.40
C ASN A 566 -29.50 57.12 -15.56
N HIS A 567 -29.33 56.34 -14.48
CA HIS A 567 -30.45 55.72 -13.73
C HIS A 567 -29.95 54.94 -12.48
N SER A 568 -30.52 55.35 -11.38
CA SER A 568 -31.14 54.65 -10.24
C SER A 568 -30.40 53.51 -9.53
N GLY A 569 -30.09 53.75 -8.29
CA GLY A 569 -30.70 53.04 -7.16
C GLY A 569 -29.73 52.21 -6.32
N GLY A 570 -29.59 52.56 -5.07
CA GLY A 570 -29.11 51.68 -4.01
C GLY A 570 -27.94 52.22 -3.19
N GLU A 571 -28.31 52.95 -2.15
CA GLU A 571 -27.42 53.36 -1.06
C GLU A 571 -26.74 52.16 -0.42
N ASP A 572 -25.45 52.25 -0.19
CA ASP A 572 -24.89 51.89 1.10
C ASP A 572 -23.54 52.57 1.27
N GLN A 573 -23.51 53.35 2.33
CA GLN A 573 -22.39 54.14 2.82
C GLN A 573 -21.32 53.17 3.38
N PHE A 574 -20.11 53.24 2.91
CA PHE A 574 -18.96 52.79 3.65
C PHE A 574 -18.08 53.98 4.03
N VAL A 575 -18.18 54.31 5.32
CA VAL A 575 -17.30 55.23 6.02
C VAL A 575 -15.98 54.52 6.29
N GLY A 576 -14.92 54.91 5.63
CA GLY A 576 -13.56 54.49 5.95
C GLY A 576 -13.01 55.30 7.10
N GLY A 577 -12.78 54.66 8.20
CA GLY A 577 -12.05 55.22 9.34
C GLY A 577 -11.65 54.08 10.25
N VAL A 578 -10.47 53.49 10.04
CA VAL A 578 -9.88 52.55 10.99
C VAL A 578 -8.83 53.31 11.80
N CYS A 579 -9.14 53.51 13.06
CA CYS A 579 -8.20 53.95 14.08
C CYS A 579 -7.13 52.89 14.35
N VAL A 580 -5.88 53.33 14.42
CA VAL A 580 -4.68 52.48 14.61
C VAL A 580 -4.50 52.03 16.06
N ASP A 581 -5.43 52.36 16.98
CA ASP A 581 -5.25 52.11 18.42
C ASP A 581 -5.90 50.79 18.97
N SER A 582 -6.36 49.88 18.11
CA SER A 582 -7.01 48.62 18.56
C SER A 582 -6.18 47.34 18.35
N LEU A 583 -4.92 47.41 17.99
CA LEU A 583 -4.10 46.23 17.71
C LEU A 583 -3.16 45.80 18.85
N GLU A 584 -3.09 46.56 19.95
CA GLU A 584 -2.34 46.13 21.14
C GLU A 584 -3.20 45.43 22.19
N GLU A 585 -4.54 45.55 22.14
CA GLU A 585 -5.44 44.92 23.11
C GLU A 585 -5.84 43.45 22.76
N PHE A 586 -5.63 43.01 21.50
CA PHE A 586 -5.92 41.65 21.06
C PHE A 586 -4.77 40.65 21.23
N ALA A 587 -3.57 41.14 21.58
CA ALA A 587 -2.42 40.24 21.80
C ALA A 587 -2.27 39.79 23.27
N SER A 588 -2.98 40.43 24.22
CA SER A 588 -2.92 40.04 25.64
C SER A 588 -3.96 38.99 26.03
N ASP A 589 -5.11 38.91 25.33
CA ASP A 589 -6.19 38.00 25.68
C ASP A 589 -6.00 36.56 25.12
N CYS A 590 -5.02 36.32 24.23
CA CYS A 590 -4.69 34.98 23.75
C CYS A 590 -3.60 34.26 24.57
N VAL A 591 -2.95 34.92 25.51
CA VAL A 591 -1.92 34.31 26.36
C VAL A 591 -2.49 33.85 27.69
N ASP A 592 -3.56 34.48 28.20
CA ASP A 592 -4.19 34.12 29.49
C ASP A 592 -5.18 32.96 29.43
N SER A 593 -5.63 32.55 28.24
CA SER A 593 -6.53 31.38 28.11
C SER A 593 -5.83 30.04 27.93
N SER A 594 -4.50 29.99 27.88
CA SER A 594 -3.72 28.74 27.78
C SER A 594 -3.13 28.26 29.10
N GLU A 595 -3.18 29.07 30.18
CA GLU A 595 -2.71 28.66 31.50
C GLU A 595 -3.81 28.15 32.46
N GLU A 596 -5.10 28.38 32.16
CA GLU A 596 -6.19 27.91 33.01
C GLU A 596 -6.68 26.48 32.77
N PHE A 597 -6.18 25.82 31.69
CA PHE A 597 -6.50 24.39 31.38
C PHE A 597 -5.45 23.38 31.83
N ALA A 598 -4.37 23.80 32.48
CA ALA A 598 -3.30 22.93 32.92
C ALA A 598 -3.28 22.63 34.44
N SER A 599 -4.21 23.17 35.23
CA SER A 599 -4.20 23.02 36.69
C SER A 599 -5.21 22.04 37.31
N ASP A 600 -6.12 21.46 36.49
CA ASP A 600 -7.18 20.57 37.01
C ASP A 600 -7.00 19.07 36.77
N CYS A 601 -5.79 18.61 36.38
CA CYS A 601 -5.52 17.19 36.19
C CYS A 601 -4.45 16.58 37.12
N VAL A 602 -4.17 17.19 38.25
CA VAL A 602 -3.31 16.55 39.29
C VAL A 602 -4.00 16.74 40.65
N ASP A 603 -4.93 15.84 40.98
CA ASP A 603 -5.24 15.39 42.34
C ASP A 603 -6.40 14.39 42.29
N SER A 604 -6.10 13.12 42.12
CA SER A 604 -6.86 11.98 42.67
C SER A 604 -6.16 10.64 42.38
N SER A 605 -5.14 10.35 43.16
CA SER A 605 -4.67 8.96 43.34
C SER A 605 -4.00 8.84 44.72
N ASP A 606 -4.81 8.68 45.74
CA ASP A 606 -4.41 8.02 46.97
C ASP A 606 -5.69 7.52 47.66
N ASP A 607 -6.02 6.26 47.45
CA ASP A 607 -6.77 5.44 48.39
C ASP A 607 -6.28 3.98 48.25
N GLY A 608 -5.38 3.66 49.16
CA GLY A 608 -4.87 2.32 49.38
C GLY A 608 -5.95 1.41 49.96
N VAL A 609 -6.18 0.26 49.34
CA VAL A 609 -6.83 -0.89 49.97
C VAL A 609 -5.79 -2.01 50.10
N LYS A 610 -5.35 -2.21 51.33
CA LYS A 610 -4.70 -3.45 51.82
C LYS A 610 -5.74 -4.57 51.75
N ILE A 611 -5.38 -5.69 51.15
CA ILE A 611 -6.02 -6.99 51.38
C ILE A 611 -4.93 -7.93 51.88
N ASP A 612 -5.11 -8.35 53.13
CA ASP A 612 -4.37 -9.39 53.81
C ASP A 612 -4.63 -10.77 53.21
N GLY A 613 -3.65 -11.62 53.31
CA GLY A 613 -3.63 -12.99 52.81
C GLY A 613 -4.56 -13.96 53.57
N GLY A 614 -4.86 -15.03 52.89
CA GLY A 614 -5.53 -16.24 53.34
C GLY A 614 -5.64 -17.19 52.15
#